data_7e45b80124c635fe42b7a2b1a9ef1a00
#
_entry.id   7e45b80124c635fe42b7a2b1a9ef1a00
#
_cell.length_a   1.000
_cell.length_b   1.000
_cell.length_c   1.000
_cell.angle_alpha   90.00
_cell.angle_beta   90.00
_cell.angle_gamma   90.00
#
_symmetry.space_group_name_H-M   'P 1'
#
loop_
_entity.id
_entity.type
_entity.pdbx_description
1 polymer ?
#
loop_
_entity_poly.entity_id
_entity_poly.type
_entity_poly.pdbx_seq_one_letter_code
_entity_poly.pdbx_strand_id
1 'polypeptide(L)'
;MLAAILICGTMGLYAQKIQTVDTEGNPVAYAHVFDAEGKVIGTTDMNGTLEGVTGDQTITVTHVAFKPKKVYVQGQGGVRITLEDSDYGLDEIVVKPKDYIYVQTYYRLIYMRDDTMYYCRFGVADNVYDVKKKSISSNTTHLSKAEMGALRTVVDGLLGRVFDGMGDLPKRILGANDDDLSDAKLKVKSEGEGRKNICYGNHVVGYVVNDMEDHLCRISMDGEAYRRLAKQEKADAKTAKLQKKGKEPKEAKAERKKNAQNNCYRVYQLDDAGHCGLTDFVMSQWHDDFDEYEKSSKKDVHVRIWLESYAIEREYVTKEELKEKKKANKLKLSYPFVQEFEREHNIPALPAKATEGMQKLFNK
;
A
#
# COMPACT_ATOMS: atom_id res chain seq x y z
N MET A 1 -64.97 -12.26 -10.98
CA MET A 1 -63.81 -12.13 -10.05
C MET A 1 -62.54 -12.42 -10.84
N LEU A 2 -61.87 -11.37 -11.30
CA LEU A 2 -60.54 -11.51 -11.96
C LEU A 2 -59.48 -11.36 -10.89
N ALA A 3 -58.67 -12.42 -10.66
CA ALA A 3 -57.49 -12.34 -9.81
C ALA A 3 -56.32 -11.84 -10.64
N ALA A 4 -55.89 -10.59 -10.39
CA ALA A 4 -54.68 -10.03 -10.96
C ALA A 4 -53.45 -10.58 -10.19
N ILE A 5 -52.72 -11.46 -10.82
CA ILE A 5 -51.42 -11.95 -10.30
C ILE A 5 -50.39 -10.84 -10.52
N LEU A 6 -50.00 -10.18 -9.44
CA LEU A 6 -48.91 -9.21 -9.41
C LEU A 6 -47.58 -9.99 -9.42
N ILE A 7 -46.97 -10.16 -10.60
CA ILE A 7 -45.62 -10.71 -10.72
C ILE A 7 -44.67 -9.58 -10.31
N CYS A 8 -44.28 -9.56 -9.03
CA CYS A 8 -43.19 -8.74 -8.53
C CYS A 8 -41.89 -9.36 -9.03
N GLY A 9 -41.41 -8.89 -10.20
CA GLY A 9 -40.09 -9.24 -10.70
C GLY A 9 -39.03 -8.70 -9.76
N THR A 10 -38.46 -9.57 -8.91
CA THR A 10 -37.24 -9.27 -8.18
C THR A 10 -36.12 -9.11 -9.21
N MET A 11 -35.80 -7.87 -9.60
CA MET A 11 -34.53 -7.58 -10.26
C MET A 11 -33.43 -7.93 -9.27
N GLY A 12 -32.89 -9.13 -9.39
CA GLY A 12 -31.70 -9.54 -8.66
C GLY A 12 -30.58 -8.59 -9.04
N LEU A 13 -30.10 -7.80 -8.11
CA LEU A 13 -28.86 -7.07 -8.22
C LEU A 13 -27.72 -8.12 -8.26
N TYR A 14 -27.33 -8.51 -9.47
CA TYR A 14 -26.18 -9.37 -9.64
C TYR A 14 -24.93 -8.56 -9.39
N ALA A 15 -24.24 -8.88 -8.30
CA ALA A 15 -22.92 -8.32 -8.02
C ALA A 15 -21.90 -8.99 -8.96
N GLN A 16 -21.10 -8.17 -9.63
CA GLN A 16 -20.02 -8.65 -10.49
C GLN A 16 -18.76 -8.91 -9.69
N LYS A 17 -17.98 -9.86 -10.21
CA LYS A 17 -16.62 -10.15 -9.75
C LYS A 17 -15.62 -9.55 -10.75
N ILE A 18 -14.74 -8.67 -10.29
CA ILE A 18 -13.62 -8.15 -11.06
C ILE A 18 -12.37 -8.91 -10.65
N GLN A 19 -11.53 -9.26 -11.61
CA GLN A 19 -10.19 -9.79 -11.40
C GLN A 19 -9.17 -8.93 -12.14
N THR A 20 -8.22 -8.36 -11.42
CA THR A 20 -7.08 -7.63 -11.99
C THR A 20 -5.87 -8.54 -12.11
N VAL A 21 -5.23 -8.49 -13.27
CA VAL A 21 -4.02 -9.27 -13.59
C VAL A 21 -3.01 -8.38 -14.31
N ASP A 22 -1.75 -8.74 -14.28
CA ASP A 22 -0.71 -8.16 -15.13
C ASP A 22 -0.75 -8.75 -16.55
N THR A 23 0.19 -8.35 -17.39
CA THR A 23 0.31 -8.84 -18.77
C THR A 23 0.65 -10.32 -18.87
N GLU A 24 1.26 -10.91 -17.84
CA GLU A 24 1.60 -12.34 -17.74
C GLU A 24 0.44 -13.17 -17.16
N GLY A 25 -0.60 -12.51 -16.65
CA GLY A 25 -1.76 -13.14 -16.05
C GLY A 25 -1.64 -13.39 -14.55
N ASN A 26 -0.61 -12.86 -13.89
CA ASN A 26 -0.51 -12.92 -12.42
C ASN A 26 -1.51 -11.96 -11.78
N PRO A 27 -2.10 -12.30 -10.64
CA PRO A 27 -3.03 -11.42 -9.93
C PRO A 27 -2.35 -10.11 -9.51
N VAL A 28 -2.98 -8.98 -9.82
CA VAL A 28 -2.59 -7.67 -9.29
C VAL A 28 -3.42 -7.40 -8.04
N ALA A 29 -2.80 -7.59 -6.88
CA ALA A 29 -3.45 -7.35 -5.60
C ALA A 29 -3.57 -5.86 -5.31
N TYR A 30 -4.63 -5.49 -4.58
CA TYR A 30 -4.81 -4.17 -3.99
C TYR A 30 -4.94 -3.01 -5.00
N ALA A 31 -5.39 -3.30 -6.21
CA ALA A 31 -5.76 -2.30 -7.17
C ALA A 31 -7.04 -1.56 -6.71
N HIS A 32 -7.02 -0.24 -6.76
CA HIS A 32 -8.19 0.57 -6.43
C HIS A 32 -9.12 0.64 -7.62
N VAL A 33 -10.41 0.46 -7.36
CA VAL A 33 -11.46 0.53 -8.36
C VAL A 33 -12.36 1.72 -8.06
N PHE A 34 -12.54 2.58 -9.05
CA PHE A 34 -13.34 3.80 -8.97
C PHE A 34 -14.48 3.75 -9.98
N ASP A 35 -15.62 4.37 -9.64
CA ASP A 35 -16.70 4.62 -10.59
C ASP A 35 -16.35 5.74 -11.60
N ALA A 36 -17.27 6.05 -12.49
CA ALA A 36 -17.11 7.11 -13.49
C ALA A 36 -16.94 8.50 -12.86
N GLU A 37 -17.50 8.72 -11.68
CA GLU A 37 -17.43 9.96 -10.90
C GLU A 37 -16.15 10.04 -10.04
N GLY A 38 -15.30 8.99 -10.07
CA GLY A 38 -14.06 8.92 -9.29
C GLY A 38 -14.27 8.58 -7.81
N LYS A 39 -15.42 8.02 -7.44
CA LYS A 39 -15.68 7.48 -6.11
C LYS A 39 -15.08 6.08 -6.02
N VAL A 40 -14.48 5.74 -4.89
CA VAL A 40 -13.93 4.40 -4.65
C VAL A 40 -15.08 3.41 -4.52
N ILE A 41 -15.11 2.41 -5.40
CA ILE A 41 -16.00 1.24 -5.31
C ILE A 41 -15.39 0.25 -4.31
N GLY A 42 -14.08 0.00 -4.41
CA GLY A 42 -13.36 -0.92 -3.53
C GLY A 42 -11.91 -1.10 -3.94
N THR A 43 -11.27 -2.06 -3.29
CA THR A 43 -9.88 -2.45 -3.56
C THR A 43 -9.85 -3.96 -3.77
N THR A 44 -9.10 -4.44 -4.77
CA THR A 44 -8.96 -5.88 -5.00
C THR A 44 -8.21 -6.55 -3.85
N ASP A 45 -8.56 -7.79 -3.56
CA ASP A 45 -7.91 -8.62 -2.55
C ASP A 45 -6.52 -9.11 -3.00
N MET A 46 -5.90 -9.96 -2.21
CA MET A 46 -4.59 -10.56 -2.49
C MET A 46 -4.56 -11.38 -3.80
N ASN A 47 -5.70 -11.86 -4.27
CA ASN A 47 -5.83 -12.60 -5.53
C ASN A 47 -6.24 -11.70 -6.70
N GLY A 48 -6.17 -10.39 -6.53
CA GLY A 48 -6.60 -9.42 -7.53
C GLY A 48 -8.12 -9.36 -7.71
N THR A 49 -8.90 -9.83 -6.74
CA THR A 49 -10.35 -9.96 -6.87
C THR A 49 -11.08 -8.88 -6.08
N LEU A 50 -12.11 -8.28 -6.70
CA LEU A 50 -13.10 -7.43 -6.04
C LEU A 50 -14.50 -7.93 -6.38
N GLU A 51 -15.32 -8.17 -5.36
CA GLU A 51 -16.71 -8.57 -5.48
C GLU A 51 -17.63 -7.39 -5.17
N GLY A 52 -18.87 -7.45 -5.59
CA GLY A 52 -19.88 -6.45 -5.25
C GLY A 52 -19.99 -5.25 -6.17
N VAL A 53 -19.34 -5.25 -7.31
CA VAL A 53 -19.54 -4.22 -8.34
C VAL A 53 -20.93 -4.39 -8.97
N THR A 54 -21.75 -3.36 -8.91
CA THR A 54 -23.16 -3.43 -9.33
C THR A 54 -23.42 -2.58 -10.56
N GLY A 55 -24.27 -3.11 -11.46
CA GLY A 55 -24.76 -2.40 -12.62
C GLY A 55 -23.75 -2.27 -13.77
N ASP A 56 -24.26 -1.78 -14.90
CA ASP A 56 -23.47 -1.43 -16.08
C ASP A 56 -22.80 -0.07 -15.83
N GLN A 57 -21.47 -0.05 -15.75
CA GLN A 57 -20.75 1.19 -15.45
C GLN A 57 -19.35 1.20 -16.00
N THR A 58 -18.82 2.39 -16.20
CA THR A 58 -17.39 2.57 -16.48
C THR A 58 -16.65 2.65 -15.15
N ILE A 59 -15.66 1.80 -14.99
CA ILE A 59 -14.76 1.82 -13.84
C ILE A 59 -13.36 2.24 -14.25
N THR A 60 -12.62 2.84 -13.34
CA THR A 60 -11.19 3.11 -13.50
C THR A 60 -10.45 2.29 -12.45
N VAL A 61 -9.55 1.45 -12.92
CA VAL A 61 -8.66 0.66 -12.06
C VAL A 61 -7.31 1.35 -12.01
N THR A 62 -6.81 1.60 -10.81
CA THR A 62 -5.48 2.19 -10.58
C THR A 62 -4.67 1.33 -9.63
N HIS A 63 -3.40 1.25 -9.89
CA HIS A 63 -2.44 0.62 -9.01
C HIS A 63 -1.09 1.33 -9.18
N VAL A 64 -0.31 1.47 -8.10
CA VAL A 64 0.93 2.24 -8.12
C VAL A 64 1.98 1.71 -9.08
N ALA A 65 1.99 0.40 -9.36
CA ALA A 65 2.94 -0.24 -10.27
C ALA A 65 2.43 -0.36 -11.71
N PHE A 66 1.19 0.04 -11.99
CA PHE A 66 0.56 -0.18 -13.28
C PHE A 66 -0.07 1.11 -13.83
N LYS A 67 -0.16 1.21 -15.14
CA LYS A 67 -0.88 2.31 -15.81
C LYS A 67 -2.36 2.26 -15.45
N PRO A 68 -3.00 3.39 -15.13
CA PRO A 68 -4.44 3.42 -14.89
C PRO A 68 -5.22 2.91 -16.08
N LYS A 69 -6.20 2.02 -15.86
CA LYS A 69 -7.02 1.43 -16.91
C LYS A 69 -8.48 1.72 -16.71
N LYS A 70 -9.11 2.26 -17.77
CA LYS A 70 -10.54 2.53 -17.80
C LYS A 70 -11.25 1.41 -18.55
N VAL A 71 -12.26 0.79 -17.92
CA VAL A 71 -12.98 -0.37 -18.47
C VAL A 71 -14.47 -0.17 -18.26
N TYR A 72 -15.27 -0.48 -19.27
CA TYR A 72 -16.71 -0.58 -19.15
C TYR A 72 -17.07 -2.02 -18.71
N VAL A 73 -17.75 -2.16 -17.58
CA VAL A 73 -18.19 -3.44 -17.05
C VAL A 73 -19.70 -3.57 -17.25
N GLN A 74 -20.14 -4.76 -17.72
CA GLN A 74 -21.56 -5.05 -17.95
C GLN A 74 -22.08 -5.98 -16.85
N GLY A 75 -23.30 -5.75 -16.40
CA GLY A 75 -23.95 -6.25 -15.19
C GLY A 75 -24.04 -7.75 -14.95
N GLN A 76 -23.44 -8.62 -15.78
CA GLN A 76 -23.48 -10.08 -15.58
C GLN A 76 -22.12 -10.73 -15.91
N GLY A 77 -21.55 -11.42 -14.94
CA GLY A 77 -20.34 -12.21 -15.11
C GLY A 77 -19.07 -11.65 -14.45
N GLY A 78 -18.00 -12.42 -14.48
CA GLY A 78 -16.68 -11.97 -14.03
C GLY A 78 -15.95 -11.21 -15.13
N VAL A 79 -15.34 -10.09 -14.78
CA VAL A 79 -14.52 -9.29 -15.72
C VAL A 79 -13.06 -9.41 -15.32
N ARG A 80 -12.22 -9.89 -16.23
CA ARG A 80 -10.76 -9.90 -16.06
C ARG A 80 -10.16 -8.65 -16.72
N ILE A 81 -9.41 -7.89 -15.93
CA ILE A 81 -8.79 -6.63 -16.34
C ILE A 81 -7.28 -6.80 -16.30
N THR A 82 -6.65 -6.78 -17.47
CA THR A 82 -5.19 -6.82 -17.58
C THR A 82 -4.64 -5.41 -17.46
N LEU A 83 -3.73 -5.18 -16.50
CA LEU A 83 -3.03 -3.91 -16.29
C LEU A 83 -1.66 -3.97 -16.94
N GLU A 84 -1.23 -2.85 -17.51
CA GLU A 84 0.10 -2.67 -18.10
C GLU A 84 1.01 -1.99 -17.08
N ASP A 85 2.26 -2.42 -17.01
CA ASP A 85 3.24 -1.83 -16.11
C ASP A 85 3.43 -0.33 -16.37
N SER A 86 3.64 0.42 -15.29
CA SER A 86 4.10 1.81 -15.41
C SER A 86 5.60 1.82 -15.70
N ASP A 87 6.01 2.69 -16.63
CA ASP A 87 7.44 2.93 -16.91
C ASP A 87 8.08 3.64 -15.71
N TYR A 88 8.63 2.88 -14.77
CA TYR A 88 9.47 3.40 -13.71
C TYR A 88 10.92 3.44 -14.19
N GLY A 89 11.23 4.37 -15.09
CA GLY A 89 12.58 4.54 -15.63
C GLY A 89 13.57 5.03 -14.55
N LEU A 90 14.09 4.11 -13.75
CA LEU A 90 15.32 4.35 -13.02
C LEU A 90 16.47 3.90 -13.91
N ASP A 91 17.36 4.82 -14.26
CA ASP A 91 18.56 4.53 -15.06
C ASP A 91 19.42 3.43 -14.42
N GLU A 92 20.03 2.59 -15.25
CA GLU A 92 20.98 1.55 -14.84
C GLU A 92 22.14 2.14 -14.04
N ILE A 93 22.38 1.63 -12.83
CA ILE A 93 23.42 2.17 -11.97
C ILE A 93 24.74 1.48 -12.27
N VAL A 94 25.66 2.21 -12.91
CA VAL A 94 27.07 1.80 -13.04
C VAL A 94 27.74 1.82 -11.66
N VAL A 95 28.04 0.64 -11.13
CA VAL A 95 28.64 0.45 -9.81
C VAL A 95 30.07 1.00 -9.79
N LYS A 96 30.29 2.15 -9.15
CA LYS A 96 31.61 2.59 -8.68
C LYS A 96 31.67 2.31 -7.17
N PRO A 97 32.79 1.80 -6.61
CA PRO A 97 32.90 1.51 -5.17
C PRO A 97 32.88 2.81 -4.38
N LYS A 98 31.71 3.22 -3.92
CA LYS A 98 31.47 4.37 -3.04
C LYS A 98 30.92 3.85 -1.70
N ASP A 99 31.19 4.58 -0.62
CA ASP A 99 30.89 4.14 0.75
C ASP A 99 29.40 4.17 1.09
N TYR A 100 28.60 4.93 0.32
CA TYR A 100 27.16 5.12 0.60
C TYR A 100 26.34 4.93 -0.65
N ILE A 101 25.12 4.41 -0.47
CA ILE A 101 24.07 4.46 -1.47
C ILE A 101 23.02 5.43 -0.97
N TYR A 102 22.75 6.45 -1.77
CA TYR A 102 21.73 7.45 -1.52
C TYR A 102 20.49 7.12 -2.33
N VAL A 103 19.35 7.02 -1.66
CA VAL A 103 18.04 6.82 -2.29
C VAL A 103 17.10 7.91 -1.80
N GLN A 104 16.77 8.82 -2.69
CA GLN A 104 15.75 9.81 -2.39
C GLN A 104 14.38 9.27 -2.76
N THR A 105 13.43 9.37 -1.84
CA THR A 105 12.06 8.94 -2.06
C THR A 105 11.10 10.11 -1.87
N TYR A 106 10.17 10.25 -2.80
CA TYR A 106 8.98 11.07 -2.61
C TYR A 106 7.92 10.22 -1.90
N TYR A 107 7.19 10.80 -0.96
CA TYR A 107 6.06 10.12 -0.33
C TYR A 107 4.84 11.02 -0.26
N ARG A 108 3.67 10.39 -0.31
CA ARG A 108 2.38 11.05 -0.05
C ARG A 108 1.55 10.21 0.90
N LEU A 109 0.93 10.91 1.86
CA LEU A 109 0.04 10.33 2.84
C LEU A 109 -1.30 11.03 2.76
N ILE A 110 -2.35 10.25 2.65
CA ILE A 110 -3.72 10.72 2.52
C ILE A 110 -4.56 10.04 3.59
N TYR A 111 -5.39 10.82 4.28
CA TYR A 111 -6.38 10.32 5.23
C TYR A 111 -7.76 10.84 4.84
N MET A 112 -8.68 9.91 4.62
CA MET A 112 -10.07 10.20 4.24
C MET A 112 -11.04 9.58 5.23
N ARG A 113 -12.20 10.22 5.41
CA ARG A 113 -13.37 9.71 6.13
C ARG A 113 -14.61 9.95 5.28
N ASP A 114 -15.41 8.92 5.03
CA ASP A 114 -16.63 9.00 4.20
C ASP A 114 -16.42 9.81 2.92
N ASP A 115 -15.41 9.47 2.13
CA ASP A 115 -15.01 10.17 0.89
C ASP A 115 -14.56 11.64 1.05
N THR A 116 -14.44 12.13 2.28
CA THR A 116 -13.91 13.47 2.55
C THR A 116 -12.45 13.39 2.97
N MET A 117 -11.59 14.18 2.33
CA MET A 117 -10.20 14.29 2.72
C MET A 117 -10.04 15.18 3.95
N TYR A 118 -9.45 14.64 5.00
CA TYR A 118 -9.19 15.33 6.25
C TYR A 118 -7.74 15.70 6.44
N TYR A 119 -6.84 14.94 5.82
CA TYR A 119 -5.41 15.18 5.94
C TYR A 119 -4.69 14.70 4.69
N CYS A 120 -3.71 15.47 4.27
CA CYS A 120 -2.73 15.05 3.30
C CYS A 120 -1.36 15.62 3.65
N ARG A 121 -0.32 14.87 3.33
CA ARG A 121 1.06 15.24 3.55
C ARG A 121 1.91 14.71 2.42
N PHE A 122 2.78 15.55 1.92
CA PHE A 122 3.75 15.23 0.88
C PHE A 122 5.14 15.53 1.40
N GLY A 123 6.09 14.72 1.04
CA GLY A 123 7.45 14.94 1.45
C GLY A 123 8.46 14.16 0.63
N VAL A 124 9.71 14.54 0.83
CA VAL A 124 10.86 13.81 0.33
C VAL A 124 11.62 13.24 1.52
N ALA A 125 12.07 12.02 1.41
CA ALA A 125 12.93 11.38 2.39
C ALA A 125 14.26 11.02 1.75
N ASP A 126 15.35 11.42 2.40
CA ASP A 126 16.70 11.05 2.05
C ASP A 126 17.08 9.79 2.80
N ASN A 127 17.19 8.67 2.09
CA ASN A 127 17.61 7.39 2.65
C ASN A 127 19.06 7.15 2.27
N VAL A 128 19.87 6.85 3.27
CA VAL A 128 21.31 6.63 3.10
C VAL A 128 21.65 5.26 3.64
N TYR A 129 22.14 4.39 2.77
CA TYR A 129 22.71 3.11 3.14
C TYR A 129 24.22 3.22 3.25
N ASP A 130 24.76 2.97 4.45
CA ASP A 130 26.19 2.84 4.69
C ASP A 130 26.62 1.42 4.33
N VAL A 131 27.36 1.27 3.24
CA VAL A 131 27.75 -0.05 2.70
C VAL A 131 28.64 -0.82 3.68
N LYS A 132 29.54 -0.11 4.40
CA LYS A 132 30.45 -0.72 5.38
C LYS A 132 29.73 -1.18 6.64
N LYS A 133 28.82 -0.35 7.15
CA LYS A 133 28.06 -0.66 8.39
C LYS A 133 26.82 -1.51 8.14
N LYS A 134 26.43 -1.67 6.87
CA LYS A 134 25.16 -2.33 6.47
C LYS A 134 23.93 -1.75 7.20
N SER A 135 23.88 -0.42 7.31
CA SER A 135 22.83 0.30 8.04
C SER A 135 22.18 1.38 7.19
N ILE A 136 20.87 1.57 7.38
CA ILE A 136 20.10 2.63 6.73
C ILE A 136 19.80 3.73 7.73
N SER A 137 19.97 4.98 7.30
CA SER A 137 19.48 6.16 7.97
C SER A 137 18.54 6.92 7.04
N SER A 138 17.41 7.40 7.57
CA SER A 138 16.43 8.19 6.80
C SER A 138 16.24 9.54 7.46
N ASN A 139 16.14 10.57 6.64
CA ASN A 139 15.79 11.91 7.06
C ASN A 139 14.63 12.41 6.20
N THR A 140 13.50 12.70 6.81
CA THR A 140 12.28 13.11 6.11
C THR A 140 12.15 14.62 6.13
N THR A 141 12.08 15.22 4.97
CA THR A 141 11.78 16.65 4.80
C THR A 141 10.31 16.81 4.43
N HIS A 142 9.58 17.56 5.23
CA HIS A 142 8.18 17.86 4.93
C HIS A 142 8.12 18.97 3.87
N LEU A 143 7.56 18.61 2.72
CA LEU A 143 7.41 19.54 1.62
C LEU A 143 6.12 20.35 1.74
N SER A 144 5.01 19.66 2.04
CA SER A 144 3.70 20.28 2.15
C SER A 144 2.75 19.42 2.95
N LYS A 145 1.85 20.04 3.72
CA LYS A 145 0.74 19.37 4.37
C LYS A 145 -0.49 20.26 4.44
N ALA A 146 -1.66 19.68 4.40
CA ALA A 146 -2.91 20.32 4.73
C ALA A 146 -3.75 19.41 5.62
N GLU A 147 -4.49 19.98 6.56
CA GLU A 147 -5.29 19.27 7.54
C GLU A 147 -6.62 19.99 7.81
N MET A 148 -7.68 19.22 8.09
CA MET A 148 -8.97 19.74 8.50
C MET A 148 -9.18 19.48 10.00
N GLY A 149 -9.33 20.57 10.79
CA GLY A 149 -9.66 20.49 12.21
C GLY A 149 -8.57 19.95 13.13
N ALA A 150 -8.95 19.55 14.36
CA ALA A 150 -8.04 19.12 15.42
C ALA A 150 -7.51 17.67 15.27
N LEU A 151 -7.51 17.10 14.06
CA LEU A 151 -7.07 15.74 13.79
C LEU A 151 -5.56 15.54 13.90
N ARG A 152 -4.81 16.62 14.02
CA ARG A 152 -3.34 16.63 14.09
C ARG A 152 -2.77 15.58 15.06
N THR A 153 -3.31 15.51 16.29
CA THR A 153 -2.79 14.62 17.33
C THR A 153 -3.08 13.14 17.06
N VAL A 154 -4.23 12.85 16.42
CA VAL A 154 -4.63 11.48 16.10
C VAL A 154 -3.83 10.96 14.90
N VAL A 155 -3.65 11.78 13.89
CA VAL A 155 -2.92 11.41 12.67
C VAL A 155 -1.43 11.30 12.95
N ASP A 156 -0.82 12.24 13.69
CA ASP A 156 0.61 12.17 14.06
C ASP A 156 0.89 10.92 14.94
N GLY A 157 0.00 10.57 15.84
CA GLY A 157 0.11 9.33 16.63
C GLY A 157 -0.11 8.05 15.82
N LEU A 158 -0.98 8.09 14.81
CA LEU A 158 -1.20 6.99 13.88
C LEU A 158 0.00 6.82 12.94
N LEU A 159 0.54 7.93 12.45
CA LEU A 159 1.73 7.97 11.58
C LEU A 159 2.96 7.42 12.25
N GLY A 160 3.23 7.78 13.51
CA GLY A 160 4.32 7.19 14.28
C GLY A 160 4.21 5.66 14.31
N ARG A 161 3.02 5.13 14.57
CA ARG A 161 2.79 3.67 14.59
C ARG A 161 2.88 3.02 13.20
N VAL A 162 2.50 3.73 12.15
CA VAL A 162 2.58 3.26 10.76
C VAL A 162 4.03 3.23 10.30
N PHE A 163 4.79 4.30 10.58
CA PHE A 163 6.21 4.36 10.24
C PHE A 163 7.03 3.37 11.07
N ASP A 164 6.76 3.22 12.37
CA ASP A 164 7.42 2.23 13.22
C ASP A 164 7.11 0.78 12.78
N GLY A 165 5.85 0.50 12.38
CA GLY A 165 5.46 -0.81 11.88
C GLY A 165 5.97 -1.12 10.46
N MET A 166 6.10 -0.11 9.61
CA MET A 166 6.62 -0.26 8.24
C MET A 166 8.15 -0.31 8.18
N GLY A 167 8.85 0.34 9.11
CA GLY A 167 10.32 0.39 9.13
C GLY A 167 10.97 -0.99 9.24
N ASP A 168 10.35 -1.92 9.94
CA ASP A 168 10.89 -3.27 10.17
C ASP A 168 10.43 -4.32 9.15
N LEU A 169 9.24 -4.17 8.57
CA LEU A 169 8.72 -5.13 7.59
C LEU A 169 9.60 -5.24 6.33
N PRO A 170 10.11 -4.13 5.74
CA PRO A 170 10.99 -4.21 4.58
C PRO A 170 12.33 -4.86 4.85
N LYS A 171 12.93 -4.55 5.99
CA LYS A 171 14.21 -5.15 6.38
C LYS A 171 14.11 -6.66 6.51
N ARG A 172 12.92 -7.15 6.92
CA ARG A 172 12.64 -8.56 7.16
C ARG A 172 12.23 -9.33 5.91
N ILE A 173 11.58 -8.68 4.95
CA ILE A 173 11.12 -9.33 3.71
C ILE A 173 12.18 -9.29 2.62
N LEU A 174 13.06 -8.28 2.64
CA LEU A 174 14.06 -8.05 1.61
C LEU A 174 15.43 -8.58 1.93
N GLY A 175 15.68 -8.91 3.16
CA GLY A 175 16.84 -9.74 3.48
C GLY A 175 16.76 -11.10 2.79
N ALA A 176 16.16 -11.16 1.64
CA ALA A 176 15.69 -12.26 0.80
C ALA A 176 16.61 -13.46 0.60
N ASN A 177 17.60 -13.60 1.39
CA ASN A 177 18.15 -14.89 1.77
C ASN A 177 17.22 -15.47 2.84
N ASP A 178 16.67 -16.62 2.62
CA ASP A 178 15.70 -17.35 3.46
C ASP A 178 16.01 -17.40 4.97
N ASP A 179 17.21 -17.00 5.37
CA ASP A 179 17.72 -17.01 6.75
C ASP A 179 17.41 -15.74 7.56
N ASP A 180 17.20 -14.58 6.93
CA ASP A 180 16.98 -13.32 7.64
C ASP A 180 15.52 -13.04 8.04
N LEU A 181 14.58 -13.88 7.60
CA LEU A 181 13.19 -13.88 8.08
C LEU A 181 13.04 -14.59 9.44
N SER A 182 14.13 -15.06 10.02
CA SER A 182 14.17 -15.95 11.19
C SER A 182 13.57 -15.36 12.47
N ASP A 183 13.48 -14.04 12.60
CA ASP A 183 12.90 -13.39 13.78
C ASP A 183 11.41 -13.03 13.59
N ALA A 184 10.93 -12.98 12.39
CA ALA A 184 9.51 -12.87 12.14
C ALA A 184 8.98 -14.29 11.86
N LYS A 185 7.89 -14.66 12.42
CA LYS A 185 7.17 -15.91 12.14
C LYS A 185 6.67 -15.99 10.67
N LEU A 186 7.22 -15.15 9.84
CA LEU A 186 7.06 -15.12 8.41
C LEU A 186 8.12 -16.01 7.75
N LYS A 187 7.67 -16.90 6.89
CA LYS A 187 8.53 -17.75 6.06
C LYS A 187 8.15 -17.58 4.61
N VAL A 188 9.15 -17.53 3.75
CA VAL A 188 8.94 -17.56 2.30
C VAL A 188 9.01 -18.99 1.83
N LYS A 189 8.00 -19.45 1.10
CA LYS A 189 7.93 -20.80 0.52
C LYS A 189 7.78 -20.68 -0.99
N SER A 190 8.59 -21.43 -1.75
CA SER A 190 8.47 -21.48 -3.21
C SER A 190 7.14 -22.14 -3.60
N GLU A 191 6.47 -21.59 -4.61
CA GLU A 191 5.21 -22.13 -5.16
C GLU A 191 5.35 -22.53 -6.64
N GLY A 192 6.50 -22.17 -7.28
CA GLY A 192 6.79 -22.43 -8.68
C GLY A 192 7.81 -21.44 -9.22
N GLU A 193 7.96 -21.39 -10.53
CA GLU A 193 8.86 -20.43 -11.19
C GLU A 193 8.39 -18.98 -10.94
N GLY A 194 9.28 -18.15 -10.43
CA GLY A 194 9.06 -16.71 -10.25
C GLY A 194 8.16 -16.31 -9.08
N ARG A 195 7.40 -17.23 -8.44
CA ARG A 195 6.48 -16.90 -7.34
C ARG A 195 6.83 -17.63 -6.05
N LYS A 196 6.80 -16.88 -4.94
CA LYS A 196 7.00 -17.40 -3.58
C LYS A 196 5.89 -16.89 -2.65
N ASN A 197 5.34 -17.74 -1.80
CA ASN A 197 4.36 -17.35 -0.80
C ASN A 197 5.03 -16.85 0.47
N ILE A 198 4.53 -15.76 1.03
CA ILE A 198 4.88 -15.29 2.36
C ILE A 198 3.86 -15.89 3.34
N CYS A 199 4.34 -16.70 4.28
CA CYS A 199 3.52 -17.44 5.21
C CYS A 199 3.76 -17.02 6.66
N TYR A 200 2.68 -16.81 7.43
CA TYR A 200 2.70 -16.76 8.87
C TYR A 200 2.25 -18.11 9.43
N GLY A 201 3.19 -18.88 9.96
CA GLY A 201 2.92 -20.28 10.28
C GLY A 201 2.55 -21.08 9.02
N ASN A 202 1.31 -21.56 8.97
CA ASN A 202 0.75 -22.30 7.82
C ASN A 202 -0.20 -21.45 6.95
N HIS A 203 -0.38 -20.17 7.26
CA HIS A 203 -1.28 -19.27 6.56
C HIS A 203 -0.50 -18.40 5.58
N VAL A 204 -0.92 -18.36 4.32
CA VAL A 204 -0.39 -17.43 3.34
C VAL A 204 -0.93 -16.03 3.68
N VAL A 205 -0.03 -15.08 3.85
CA VAL A 205 -0.33 -13.67 4.14
C VAL A 205 0.24 -12.72 3.09
N GLY A 206 0.85 -13.25 2.05
CA GLY A 206 1.41 -12.45 0.97
C GLY A 206 2.17 -13.32 -0.01
N TYR A 207 2.76 -12.66 -1.00
CA TYR A 207 3.60 -13.31 -2.00
C TYR A 207 4.68 -12.37 -2.53
N VAL A 208 5.72 -12.98 -3.08
CA VAL A 208 6.79 -12.34 -3.84
C VAL A 208 6.72 -12.88 -5.27
N VAL A 209 6.74 -11.98 -6.24
CA VAL A 209 6.84 -12.32 -7.67
C VAL A 209 8.10 -11.68 -8.21
N ASN A 210 9.00 -12.49 -8.77
CA ASN A 210 10.17 -12.04 -9.49
C ASN A 210 9.88 -12.14 -10.99
N ASP A 211 9.78 -11.00 -11.61
CA ASP A 211 9.60 -10.83 -13.04
C ASP A 211 10.96 -10.52 -13.66
N MET A 212 11.50 -11.49 -14.37
CA MET A 212 12.83 -11.37 -14.99
C MET A 212 12.78 -10.64 -16.34
N GLU A 213 11.62 -10.52 -16.96
CA GLU A 213 11.45 -9.77 -18.22
C GLU A 213 11.49 -8.28 -17.97
N ASP A 214 10.75 -7.83 -16.93
CA ASP A 214 10.72 -6.41 -16.52
C ASP A 214 11.82 -6.07 -15.49
N HIS A 215 12.63 -7.04 -15.06
CA HIS A 215 13.61 -6.89 -13.97
C HIS A 215 13.00 -6.33 -12.67
N LEU A 216 11.81 -6.78 -12.30
CA LEU A 216 11.09 -6.30 -11.13
C LEU A 216 10.77 -7.42 -10.13
N CYS A 217 10.99 -7.14 -8.85
CA CYS A 217 10.50 -7.92 -7.73
C CYS A 217 9.29 -7.21 -7.13
N ARG A 218 8.14 -7.87 -7.14
CA ARG A 218 6.88 -7.36 -6.58
C ARG A 218 6.54 -8.13 -5.32
N ILE A 219 6.29 -7.43 -4.22
CA ILE A 219 5.94 -8.00 -2.91
C ILE A 219 4.58 -7.49 -2.50
N SER A 220 3.65 -8.40 -2.24
CA SER A 220 2.31 -8.08 -1.76
C SER A 220 2.05 -8.75 -0.43
N MET A 221 1.45 -8.03 0.53
CA MET A 221 1.09 -8.56 1.84
C MET A 221 -0.31 -8.11 2.26
N ASP A 222 -1.09 -9.06 2.75
CA ASP A 222 -2.31 -8.81 3.52
C ASP A 222 -1.91 -8.55 4.99
N GLY A 223 -1.75 -7.27 5.31
CA GLY A 223 -1.38 -6.84 6.66
C GLY A 223 -2.47 -7.09 7.68
N GLU A 224 -3.76 -7.17 7.28
CA GLU A 224 -4.85 -7.48 8.20
C GLU A 224 -4.86 -8.98 8.56
N ALA A 225 -4.67 -9.86 7.59
CA ALA A 225 -4.50 -11.29 7.86
C ALA A 225 -3.30 -11.53 8.78
N TYR A 226 -2.15 -10.90 8.50
CA TYR A 226 -0.97 -10.97 9.36
C TYR A 226 -1.26 -10.46 10.78
N ARG A 227 -1.88 -9.29 10.92
CA ARG A 227 -2.21 -8.66 12.21
C ARG A 227 -3.14 -9.56 13.04
N ARG A 228 -4.18 -10.12 12.39
CA ARG A 228 -5.15 -11.03 13.02
C ARG A 228 -4.48 -12.29 13.55
N LEU A 229 -3.64 -12.94 12.76
CA LEU A 229 -2.89 -14.13 13.15
C LEU A 229 -1.91 -13.84 14.30
N ALA A 230 -1.15 -12.76 14.21
CA ALA A 230 -0.21 -12.34 15.25
C ALA A 230 -0.93 -11.98 16.57
N LYS A 231 -2.12 -11.38 16.49
CA LYS A 231 -2.95 -11.06 17.66
C LYS A 231 -3.52 -12.32 18.30
N GLN A 232 -4.01 -13.26 17.49
CA GLN A 232 -4.52 -14.56 17.98
C GLN A 232 -3.44 -15.30 18.74
N GLU A 233 -2.25 -15.44 18.19
CA GLU A 233 -1.14 -16.13 18.85
C GLU A 233 -0.73 -15.48 20.18
N LYS A 234 -0.69 -14.14 20.24
CA LYS A 234 -0.44 -13.43 21.50
C LYS A 234 -1.53 -13.69 22.54
N ALA A 235 -2.80 -13.78 22.09
CA ALA A 235 -3.93 -14.11 22.95
C ALA A 235 -3.83 -15.54 23.50
N ASP A 236 -3.52 -16.51 22.62
CA ASP A 236 -3.35 -17.91 22.97
C ASP A 236 -2.19 -18.13 23.97
N ALA A 237 -1.04 -17.48 23.70
CA ALA A 237 0.10 -17.51 24.60
C ALA A 237 -0.21 -16.90 25.98
N LYS A 238 -1.02 -15.82 26.02
CA LYS A 238 -1.48 -15.23 27.28
C LYS A 238 -2.43 -16.14 28.03
N THR A 239 -3.38 -16.75 27.32
CA THR A 239 -4.35 -17.71 27.88
C THR A 239 -3.63 -18.92 28.47
N ALA A 240 -2.68 -19.52 27.75
CA ALA A 240 -1.86 -20.62 28.25
C ALA A 240 -1.06 -20.25 29.53
N LYS A 241 -0.51 -19.02 29.59
CA LYS A 241 0.17 -18.54 30.80
C LYS A 241 -0.78 -18.35 32.00
N LEU A 242 -2.01 -17.91 31.77
CA LEU A 242 -3.03 -17.72 32.81
C LEU A 242 -3.53 -19.09 33.34
N GLN A 243 -3.80 -20.03 32.43
CA GLN A 243 -4.19 -21.39 32.80
C GLN A 243 -3.14 -22.10 33.63
N LYS A 244 -1.84 -21.98 33.29
CA LYS A 244 -0.72 -22.48 34.12
C LYS A 244 -0.68 -21.86 35.54
N LYS A 245 -1.27 -20.67 35.70
CA LYS A 245 -1.38 -19.97 36.99
C LYS A 245 -2.74 -20.16 37.68
N GLY A 246 -3.62 -21.03 37.16
CA GLY A 246 -4.97 -21.23 37.71
C GLY A 246 -5.88 -20.00 37.60
N LYS A 247 -5.64 -19.11 36.64
CA LYS A 247 -6.42 -17.89 36.43
C LYS A 247 -7.21 -17.97 35.12
N GLU A 248 -8.46 -17.54 35.18
CA GLU A 248 -9.29 -17.43 33.97
C GLU A 248 -8.87 -16.24 33.09
N PRO A 249 -8.89 -16.40 31.76
CA PRO A 249 -8.65 -15.29 30.84
C PRO A 249 -9.82 -14.30 30.92
N LYS A 250 -9.52 -12.99 30.94
CA LYS A 250 -10.55 -11.96 30.78
C LYS A 250 -11.08 -11.98 29.35
N GLU A 251 -12.38 -11.75 29.18
CA GLU A 251 -12.99 -11.59 27.85
C GLU A 251 -12.20 -10.60 26.99
N ALA A 252 -12.02 -10.97 25.71
CA ALA A 252 -11.39 -10.08 24.75
C ALA A 252 -12.27 -8.85 24.51
N LYS A 253 -11.67 -7.65 24.55
CA LYS A 253 -12.39 -6.43 24.16
C LYS A 253 -12.77 -6.54 22.69
N ALA A 254 -14.04 -6.17 22.38
CA ALA A 254 -14.52 -6.09 21.00
C ALA A 254 -13.57 -5.24 20.13
N GLU A 255 -13.38 -5.66 18.92
CA GLU A 255 -12.58 -4.91 17.95
C GLU A 255 -13.27 -3.59 17.61
N ARG A 256 -12.49 -2.50 17.59
CA ARG A 256 -13.01 -1.17 17.23
C ARG A 256 -13.16 -1.01 15.73
N LYS A 257 -12.30 -1.67 14.97
CA LYS A 257 -12.29 -1.64 13.51
C LYS A 257 -13.13 -2.79 12.99
N LYS A 258 -14.06 -2.49 12.09
CA LYS A 258 -14.87 -3.45 11.35
C LYS A 258 -14.44 -3.42 9.89
N ASN A 259 -14.65 -4.51 9.16
CA ASN A 259 -14.36 -4.62 7.72
C ASN A 259 -12.94 -4.17 7.35
N ALA A 260 -11.98 -4.39 8.27
CA ALA A 260 -10.63 -3.87 8.09
C ALA A 260 -9.86 -4.62 7.00
N GLN A 261 -9.27 -3.87 6.08
CA GLN A 261 -8.31 -4.30 5.10
C GLN A 261 -7.02 -3.50 5.32
N ASN A 262 -5.90 -4.17 5.39
CA ASN A 262 -4.60 -3.53 5.52
C ASN A 262 -3.62 -4.21 4.56
N ASN A 263 -3.19 -3.48 3.57
CA ASN A 263 -2.45 -4.02 2.44
C ASN A 263 -1.13 -3.28 2.28
N CYS A 264 -0.07 -4.02 1.98
CA CYS A 264 1.24 -3.48 1.68
C CYS A 264 1.72 -4.05 0.35
N TYR A 265 2.13 -3.16 -0.56
CA TYR A 265 2.71 -3.52 -1.84
C TYR A 265 4.05 -2.82 -2.01
N ARG A 266 5.04 -3.52 -2.61
CA ARG A 266 6.38 -2.99 -2.86
C ARG A 266 6.94 -3.52 -4.15
N VAL A 267 7.75 -2.67 -4.77
CA VAL A 267 8.49 -3.02 -5.99
C VAL A 267 9.95 -2.71 -5.78
N TYR A 268 10.80 -3.62 -6.22
CA TYR A 268 12.25 -3.49 -6.26
C TYR A 268 12.75 -3.86 -7.63
N GLN A 269 13.84 -3.24 -8.05
CA GLN A 269 14.53 -3.61 -9.26
C GLN A 269 15.36 -4.88 -9.02
N LEU A 270 15.30 -5.84 -9.95
CA LEU A 270 16.15 -7.03 -9.95
C LEU A 270 17.43 -6.76 -10.75
N ASP A 271 18.53 -7.34 -10.31
CA ASP A 271 19.72 -7.49 -11.15
C ASP A 271 19.53 -8.64 -12.17
N ASP A 272 20.50 -8.81 -13.07
CA ASP A 272 20.47 -9.86 -14.09
C ASP A 272 20.43 -11.29 -13.50
N ALA A 273 20.82 -11.45 -12.25
CA ALA A 273 20.78 -12.72 -11.52
C ALA A 273 19.45 -12.93 -10.74
N GLY A 274 18.53 -11.98 -10.81
CA GLY A 274 17.23 -12.03 -10.12
C GLY A 274 17.32 -11.69 -8.63
N HIS A 275 18.34 -10.94 -8.20
CA HIS A 275 18.49 -10.48 -6.83
C HIS A 275 18.07 -9.00 -6.71
N CYS A 276 17.54 -8.64 -5.56
CA CYS A 276 17.34 -7.26 -5.17
C CYS A 276 17.70 -7.05 -3.70
N GLY A 277 18.01 -5.82 -3.34
CA GLY A 277 18.30 -5.41 -1.97
C GLY A 277 17.48 -4.18 -1.57
N LEU A 278 17.69 -3.70 -0.35
CA LEU A 278 17.00 -2.49 0.16
C LEU A 278 17.27 -1.26 -0.69
N THR A 279 18.41 -1.22 -1.37
CA THR A 279 18.82 -0.11 -2.22
C THR A 279 18.17 -0.12 -3.60
N ASP A 280 17.58 -1.24 -3.99
CA ASP A 280 16.91 -1.42 -5.28
C ASP A 280 15.42 -1.10 -5.22
N PHE A 281 15.01 -0.40 -4.15
CA PHE A 281 13.65 0.06 -3.93
C PHE A 281 13.18 0.97 -5.05
N VAL A 282 12.02 0.66 -5.63
CA VAL A 282 11.35 1.48 -6.65
C VAL A 282 10.19 2.22 -6.03
N MET A 283 9.27 1.50 -5.39
CA MET A 283 8.11 2.12 -4.78
C MET A 283 7.45 1.23 -3.72
N SER A 284 6.66 1.85 -2.85
CA SER A 284 5.78 1.14 -1.93
C SER A 284 4.43 1.82 -1.81
N GLN A 285 3.42 1.00 -1.55
CA GLN A 285 2.08 1.43 -1.18
C GLN A 285 1.67 0.71 0.09
N TRP A 286 1.12 1.47 1.02
CA TRP A 286 0.44 0.94 2.19
C TRP A 286 -0.97 1.53 2.23
N HIS A 287 -1.95 0.66 2.45
CA HIS A 287 -3.35 1.02 2.48
C HIS A 287 -4.01 0.41 3.71
N ASP A 288 -4.73 1.22 4.48
CA ASP A 288 -5.56 0.78 5.62
C ASP A 288 -6.98 1.30 5.38
N ASP A 289 -7.94 0.39 5.27
CA ASP A 289 -9.34 0.66 4.98
C ASP A 289 -10.18 -0.05 6.03
N PHE A 290 -11.04 0.68 6.76
CA PHE A 290 -11.84 0.12 7.83
C PHE A 290 -13.02 1.01 8.22
N ASP A 291 -14.02 0.40 8.83
CA ASP A 291 -15.09 1.12 9.48
C ASP A 291 -14.81 1.28 10.97
N GLU A 292 -14.94 2.50 11.48
CA GLU A 292 -14.78 2.83 12.89
C GLU A 292 -16.05 3.50 13.44
N TYR A 293 -16.53 3.05 14.61
CA TYR A 293 -17.67 3.68 15.27
C TYR A 293 -17.26 5.01 15.89
N GLU A 294 -17.84 6.10 15.37
CA GLU A 294 -17.63 7.45 15.89
C GLU A 294 -18.67 7.78 16.96
N LYS A 295 -18.20 8.00 18.20
CA LYS A 295 -19.08 8.27 19.34
C LYS A 295 -19.83 9.60 19.24
N SER A 296 -19.26 10.61 18.60
CA SER A 296 -19.82 11.95 18.46
C SER A 296 -21.03 11.96 17.52
N SER A 297 -20.94 11.27 16.40
CA SER A 297 -22.00 11.16 15.40
C SER A 297 -22.92 9.95 15.60
N LYS A 298 -22.53 9.01 16.50
CA LYS A 298 -23.19 7.72 16.74
C LYS A 298 -23.36 6.88 15.45
N LYS A 299 -22.41 6.98 14.53
CA LYS A 299 -22.39 6.27 13.24
C LYS A 299 -21.08 5.55 13.03
N ASP A 300 -21.10 4.50 12.21
CA ASP A 300 -19.88 3.96 11.64
C ASP A 300 -19.41 4.94 10.55
N VAL A 301 -18.13 5.25 10.56
CA VAL A 301 -17.43 6.12 9.61
C VAL A 301 -16.41 5.26 8.87
N HIS A 302 -16.42 5.35 7.56
CA HIS A 302 -15.45 4.65 6.73
C HIS A 302 -14.15 5.44 6.66
N VAL A 303 -13.06 4.82 7.07
CA VAL A 303 -11.73 5.43 7.14
C VAL A 303 -10.82 4.79 6.10
N ARG A 304 -10.14 5.63 5.30
CA ARG A 304 -9.11 5.22 4.35
C ARG A 304 -7.82 5.98 4.63
N ILE A 305 -6.73 5.24 4.68
CA ILE A 305 -5.39 5.79 4.84
C ILE A 305 -4.52 5.22 3.74
N TRP A 306 -3.91 6.10 2.94
CA TRP A 306 -2.97 5.73 1.89
C TRP A 306 -1.62 6.36 2.18
N LEU A 307 -0.60 5.55 2.19
CA LEU A 307 0.78 5.99 2.21
C LEU A 307 1.49 5.37 1.00
N GLU A 308 2.00 6.21 0.15
CA GLU A 308 2.75 5.81 -1.04
C GLU A 308 4.13 6.44 -1.00
N SER A 309 5.12 5.73 -1.49
CA SER A 309 6.50 6.19 -1.56
C SER A 309 7.13 5.73 -2.87
N TYR A 310 7.84 6.62 -3.53
CA TYR A 310 8.46 6.41 -4.85
C TYR A 310 9.91 6.80 -4.79
N ALA A 311 10.81 5.96 -5.28
CA ALA A 311 12.20 6.34 -5.48
C ALA A 311 12.26 7.34 -6.66
N ILE A 312 12.86 8.50 -6.41
CA ILE A 312 13.02 9.56 -7.42
C ILE A 312 14.48 9.77 -7.81
N GLU A 313 15.38 9.33 -6.97
CA GLU A 313 16.81 9.37 -7.24
C GLU A 313 17.52 8.23 -6.51
N ARG A 314 18.48 7.61 -7.14
CA ARG A 314 19.35 6.58 -6.54
C ARG A 314 20.76 6.73 -7.07
N GLU A 315 21.73 6.91 -6.18
CA GLU A 315 23.13 7.07 -6.53
C GLU A 315 24.07 6.44 -5.52
N TYR A 316 25.20 5.96 -6.00
CA TYR A 316 26.36 5.68 -5.16
C TYR A 316 27.10 7.00 -4.91
N VAL A 317 27.35 7.33 -3.66
CA VAL A 317 27.92 8.64 -3.27
C VAL A 317 29.06 8.48 -2.27
N THR A 318 30.00 9.42 -2.33
CA THR A 318 31.01 9.63 -1.30
C THR A 318 30.40 10.39 -0.11
N LYS A 319 31.15 10.48 0.98
CA LYS A 319 30.73 11.25 2.16
C LYS A 319 30.55 12.74 1.87
N GLU A 320 31.38 13.29 1.00
CA GLU A 320 31.37 14.68 0.57
C GLU A 320 30.13 14.97 -0.29
N GLU A 321 29.89 14.16 -1.33
CA GLU A 321 28.71 14.27 -2.20
C GLU A 321 27.41 14.13 -1.39
N LEU A 322 27.37 13.22 -0.40
CA LEU A 322 26.23 13.05 0.50
C LEU A 322 25.93 14.32 1.32
N LYS A 323 26.97 15.04 1.79
CA LYS A 323 26.78 16.29 2.52
C LYS A 323 26.20 17.40 1.63
N GLU A 324 26.60 17.44 0.37
CA GLU A 324 26.09 18.41 -0.59
C GLU A 324 24.63 18.13 -0.94
N LYS A 325 24.28 16.87 -1.20
CA LYS A 325 22.87 16.46 -1.42
C LYS A 325 21.97 16.86 -0.25
N LYS A 326 22.37 16.55 0.98
CA LYS A 326 21.62 16.94 2.19
C LYS A 326 21.44 18.45 2.37
N LYS A 327 22.31 19.29 1.79
CA LYS A 327 22.15 20.75 1.79
C LYS A 327 21.19 21.23 0.71
N ALA A 328 21.19 20.59 -0.46
CA ALA A 328 20.35 20.95 -1.60
C ALA A 328 18.86 20.70 -1.37
N ASN A 329 18.51 19.70 -0.55
CA ASN A 329 17.14 19.18 -0.38
C ASN A 329 16.22 20.01 0.54
N LYS A 330 16.46 21.31 0.71
CA LYS A 330 15.57 22.20 1.48
C LYS A 330 14.47 22.81 0.60
N LEU A 331 13.77 22.01 -0.18
CA LEU A 331 12.69 22.48 -1.04
C LEU A 331 11.42 22.78 -0.20
N LYS A 332 10.85 23.97 -0.40
CA LYS A 332 9.50 24.29 0.08
C LYS A 332 8.54 24.06 -1.09
N LEU A 333 7.77 22.98 -1.05
CA LEU A 333 6.78 22.69 -2.07
C LEU A 333 5.40 23.26 -1.67
N SER A 334 4.83 24.09 -2.54
CA SER A 334 3.41 24.46 -2.52
C SER A 334 2.59 23.42 -3.29
N TYR A 335 1.28 23.40 -3.12
CA TYR A 335 0.42 22.41 -3.82
C TYR A 335 0.54 22.44 -5.36
N PRO A 336 0.59 23.60 -6.06
CA PRO A 336 0.83 23.62 -7.50
C PRO A 336 2.17 22.98 -7.90
N PHE A 337 3.20 23.17 -7.09
CA PHE A 337 4.51 22.59 -7.29
C PHE A 337 4.51 21.08 -7.09
N VAL A 338 3.72 20.53 -6.14
CA VAL A 338 3.60 19.08 -5.93
C VAL A 338 3.10 18.38 -7.19
N GLN A 339 2.09 18.92 -7.86
CA GLN A 339 1.58 18.33 -9.11
C GLN A 339 2.59 18.37 -10.25
N GLU A 340 3.36 19.44 -10.35
CA GLU A 340 4.44 19.55 -11.33
C GLU A 340 5.55 18.56 -11.02
N PHE A 341 5.97 18.50 -9.76
CA PHE A 341 6.95 17.56 -9.26
C PHE A 341 6.56 16.11 -9.53
N GLU A 342 5.29 15.73 -9.25
CA GLU A 342 4.79 14.38 -9.52
C GLU A 342 4.83 14.04 -11.02
N ARG A 343 4.51 15.01 -11.89
CA ARG A 343 4.61 14.82 -13.34
C ARG A 343 6.05 14.67 -13.83
N GLU A 344 6.97 15.50 -13.31
CA GLU A 344 8.39 15.45 -13.67
C GLU A 344 9.05 14.11 -13.30
N HIS A 345 8.58 13.49 -12.21
CA HIS A 345 9.10 12.21 -11.73
C HIS A 345 8.22 11.00 -12.09
N ASN A 346 7.29 11.15 -13.04
CA ASN A 346 6.38 10.10 -13.50
C ASN A 346 5.58 9.41 -12.37
N ILE A 347 5.31 10.14 -11.28
CA ILE A 347 4.54 9.61 -10.16
C ILE A 347 3.07 9.54 -10.57
N PRO A 348 2.39 8.40 -10.39
CA PRO A 348 1.00 8.24 -10.77
C PRO A 348 0.10 9.32 -10.17
N ALA A 349 -0.74 9.93 -11.00
CA ALA A 349 -1.68 10.94 -10.55
C ALA A 349 -2.68 10.35 -9.55
N LEU A 350 -3.06 11.15 -8.57
CA LEU A 350 -4.15 10.77 -7.67
C LEU A 350 -5.49 10.76 -8.41
N PRO A 351 -6.45 9.94 -7.96
CA PRO A 351 -7.82 10.01 -8.46
C PRO A 351 -8.40 11.42 -8.36
N ALA A 352 -9.27 11.79 -9.30
CA ALA A 352 -9.84 13.14 -9.40
C ALA A 352 -10.44 13.64 -8.08
N LYS A 353 -11.23 12.81 -7.36
CA LYS A 353 -11.79 13.16 -6.05
C LYS A 353 -10.76 13.42 -4.97
N ALA A 354 -9.67 12.65 -4.94
CA ALA A 354 -8.59 12.88 -4.02
C ALA A 354 -7.88 14.20 -4.35
N THR A 355 -7.65 14.48 -5.63
CA THR A 355 -7.09 15.74 -6.12
C THR A 355 -7.98 16.94 -5.74
N GLU A 356 -9.28 16.86 -5.96
CA GLU A 356 -10.23 17.89 -5.53
C GLU A 356 -10.26 18.09 -4.01
N GLY A 357 -10.22 16.98 -3.26
CA GLY A 357 -10.14 17.01 -1.81
C GLY A 357 -8.90 17.74 -1.32
N MET A 358 -7.74 17.48 -1.95
CA MET A 358 -6.50 18.18 -1.65
C MET A 358 -6.59 19.67 -1.97
N GLN A 359 -7.09 20.04 -3.16
CA GLN A 359 -7.28 21.46 -3.52
C GLN A 359 -8.14 22.19 -2.50
N LYS A 360 -9.24 21.57 -2.06
CA LYS A 360 -10.11 22.13 -1.02
C LYS A 360 -9.41 22.30 0.32
N LEU A 361 -8.50 21.40 0.70
CA LEU A 361 -7.73 21.50 1.94
C LEU A 361 -6.65 22.60 1.88
N PHE A 362 -5.96 22.74 0.74
CA PHE A 362 -4.90 23.75 0.58
C PHE A 362 -5.43 25.17 0.37
N ASN A 363 -6.67 25.33 -0.10
CA ASN A 363 -7.32 26.62 -0.34
C ASN A 363 -8.09 27.15 0.90
N LYS A 364 -8.11 26.41 2.01
CA LYS A 364 -8.66 26.84 3.31
C LYS A 364 -7.57 27.45 4.18
#